data_d092bc37e4fa00b486901baeab115ff8
#
_entry.id   d092bc37e4fa00b486901baeab115ff8
#
_cell.length_a   1.000
_cell.length_b   1.000
_cell.length_c   1.000
_cell.angle_alpha   90.00
_cell.angle_beta   90.00
_cell.angle_gamma   90.00
#
_symmetry.space_group_name_H-M   'P 1'
#
loop_
_entity.id
_entity.type
_entity.pdbx_description
1 polymer ?
#
loop_
_entity_poly.entity_id
_entity_poly.type
_entity_poly.pdbx_seq_one_letter_code
_entity_poly.pdbx_strand_id
1 'polypeptide(L)'
;MKIVVKANPCFKTVDRSEKRYIIMKGSAGSGKSVDTAQHYILRLMQDKGRNLLCVRKSDITNRDSTYAELSGALFRMFGDNYKHYWEIKSSPLSLECKINGNMIIFRGVNDEKQREKLKSITFKRGKLTDVWIEEATEITQSDFEIIDDRLRGELPDGQFYQIRMTFNPVSRNHWIKKAFFDVNDSNVLTHHSTYLTNRFIDDAYRQRMERRKTVDPDGYRIYGLGEWGETGGLIFQNWQVAEISQQAEDYDGSALGQDFGFNHANAVLLLAIKDDNIYVLKELYCYEKDTSEIIRLACNFPKNRTMWCDSAEPDRIKMWRSAGFRAKAVSKEPGSVKAQIDWLKGRRIYIHPSCINLMKELEQWKWKKDERSGDYLDEPVPFFDDAIAALRYGIEGWRKKSQWLY
;
A
#
# COMPACT_ATOMS: atom_id res chain seq x y z
N MET A 1 27.37 -11.35 19.09
CA MET A 1 26.49 -10.94 17.97
C MET A 1 26.12 -9.47 18.16
N LYS A 2 26.34 -8.59 17.18
CA LYS A 2 25.91 -7.20 17.24
C LYS A 2 24.61 -7.06 16.45
N ILE A 3 23.52 -6.63 17.07
CA ILE A 3 22.21 -6.40 16.45
C ILE A 3 21.94 -4.89 16.51
N VAL A 4 21.56 -4.30 15.37
CA VAL A 4 21.19 -2.88 15.31
C VAL A 4 19.66 -2.79 15.21
N VAL A 5 19.04 -2.15 16.17
CA VAL A 5 17.58 -1.93 16.22
C VAL A 5 17.30 -0.44 16.15
N LYS A 6 16.48 -0.03 15.20
CA LYS A 6 15.96 1.35 15.11
C LYS A 6 14.65 1.43 15.89
N ALA A 7 14.71 1.78 17.17
CA ALA A 7 13.54 1.84 18.04
C ALA A 7 13.06 3.27 18.27
N ASN A 8 11.78 3.49 18.08
CA ASN A 8 11.08 4.69 18.54
C ASN A 8 10.49 4.42 19.91
N PRO A 9 10.72 5.28 20.92
CA PRO A 9 10.24 5.05 22.30
C PRO A 9 8.74 4.86 22.43
N CYS A 10 7.95 5.40 21.49
CA CYS A 10 6.50 5.27 21.51
C CYS A 10 6.02 3.81 21.37
N PHE A 11 6.83 2.90 20.80
CA PHE A 11 6.47 1.49 20.63
C PHE A 11 6.83 0.61 21.83
N LYS A 12 7.58 1.11 22.81
CA LYS A 12 8.05 0.32 23.97
C LYS A 12 6.93 -0.42 24.71
N THR A 13 5.76 0.20 24.84
CA THR A 13 4.61 -0.41 25.52
C THR A 13 4.03 -1.58 24.73
N VAL A 14 3.89 -1.41 23.39
CA VAL A 14 3.36 -2.48 22.53
C VAL A 14 4.32 -3.65 22.40
N ASP A 15 5.63 -3.41 22.38
CA ASP A 15 6.65 -4.45 22.28
C ASP A 15 6.78 -5.33 23.53
N ARG A 16 6.41 -4.78 24.69
CA ARG A 16 6.42 -5.49 25.98
C ARG A 16 5.09 -6.14 26.33
N SER A 17 4.05 -5.87 25.53
CA SER A 17 2.71 -6.36 25.83
C SER A 17 2.54 -7.82 25.45
N GLU A 18 1.94 -8.59 26.36
CA GLU A 18 1.54 -9.99 26.15
C GLU A 18 0.06 -10.13 25.79
N LYS A 19 -0.65 -9.00 25.63
CA LYS A 19 -2.07 -9.01 25.27
C LYS A 19 -2.29 -9.67 23.91
N ARG A 20 -3.42 -10.34 23.77
CA ARG A 20 -3.78 -11.08 22.54
C ARG A 20 -3.88 -10.15 21.33
N TYR A 21 -4.42 -8.94 21.50
CA TYR A 21 -4.65 -8.01 20.40
C TYR A 21 -3.86 -6.71 20.59
N ILE A 22 -2.94 -6.46 19.68
CA ILE A 22 -2.16 -5.22 19.59
C ILE A 22 -2.63 -4.44 18.37
N ILE A 23 -3.36 -3.36 18.58
CA ILE A 23 -4.04 -2.62 17.50
C ILE A 23 -3.36 -1.26 17.32
N MET A 24 -2.51 -1.16 16.30
CA MET A 24 -1.62 -0.04 16.06
C MET A 24 -2.14 0.84 14.92
N LYS A 25 -2.97 1.84 15.25
CA LYS A 25 -3.33 2.88 14.29
C LYS A 25 -2.26 3.98 14.26
N GLY A 26 -2.14 4.65 13.14
CA GLY A 26 -1.27 5.82 13.09
C GLY A 26 -1.07 6.37 11.70
N SER A 27 -0.28 7.45 11.63
CA SER A 27 0.03 8.10 10.36
C SER A 27 0.93 7.26 9.46
N ALA A 28 0.94 7.58 8.18
CA ALA A 28 2.01 7.16 7.28
C ALA A 28 3.36 7.71 7.80
N GLY A 29 4.44 6.96 7.64
CA GLY A 29 5.76 7.36 8.13
C GLY A 29 5.94 7.34 9.65
N SER A 30 4.99 6.81 10.45
CA SER A 30 5.14 6.73 11.91
C SER A 30 6.10 5.64 12.39
N GLY A 31 6.50 4.71 11.51
CA GLY A 31 7.45 3.64 11.82
C GLY A 31 6.81 2.34 12.31
N LYS A 32 5.47 2.22 12.30
CA LYS A 32 4.73 1.03 12.77
C LYS A 32 5.24 -0.28 12.14
N SER A 33 5.34 -0.33 10.82
CA SER A 33 5.70 -1.55 10.08
C SER A 33 7.17 -1.93 10.32
N VAL A 34 8.07 -0.93 10.34
CA VAL A 34 9.50 -1.13 10.65
C VAL A 34 9.67 -1.70 12.07
N ASP A 35 8.98 -1.11 13.05
CA ASP A 35 9.00 -1.57 14.44
C ASP A 35 8.46 -3.00 14.56
N THR A 36 7.29 -3.27 13.98
CA THR A 36 6.66 -4.59 13.99
C THR A 36 7.56 -5.66 13.37
N ALA A 37 8.22 -5.36 12.24
CA ALA A 37 9.14 -6.29 11.60
C ALA A 37 10.35 -6.61 12.51
N GLN A 38 10.98 -5.61 13.11
CA GLN A 38 12.10 -5.80 14.04
C GLN A 38 11.67 -6.59 15.28
N HIS A 39 10.50 -6.26 15.84
CA HIS A 39 9.92 -6.97 16.98
C HIS A 39 9.77 -8.47 16.69
N TYR A 40 9.14 -8.85 15.58
CA TYR A 40 8.92 -10.27 15.27
C TYR A 40 10.22 -11.01 14.91
N ILE A 41 11.18 -10.36 14.25
CA ILE A 41 12.51 -10.96 14.03
C ILE A 41 13.16 -11.33 15.37
N LEU A 42 13.19 -10.41 16.33
CA LEU A 42 13.78 -10.67 17.66
C LEU A 42 13.01 -11.72 18.42
N ARG A 43 11.69 -11.63 18.49
CA ARG A 43 10.81 -12.56 19.21
C ARG A 43 10.93 -13.99 18.69
N LEU A 44 10.97 -14.18 17.38
CA LEU A 44 11.13 -15.51 16.79
C LEU A 44 12.55 -16.07 16.97
N MET A 45 13.55 -15.24 17.18
CA MET A 45 14.90 -15.71 17.53
C MET A 45 15.02 -16.15 19.00
N GLN A 46 14.26 -15.53 19.88
CA GLN A 46 14.32 -15.77 21.33
C GLN A 46 13.52 -17.01 21.73
N ASP A 47 12.28 -17.13 21.27
CA ASP A 47 11.33 -18.12 21.73
C ASP A 47 11.20 -19.30 20.74
N LYS A 48 11.62 -20.49 21.15
CA LYS A 48 11.50 -21.70 20.32
C LYS A 48 10.03 -22.15 20.19
N GLY A 49 9.64 -22.56 18.99
CA GLY A 49 8.31 -23.12 18.70
C GLY A 49 7.25 -22.08 18.36
N ARG A 50 7.63 -20.80 18.24
CA ARG A 50 6.77 -19.73 17.75
C ARG A 50 6.85 -19.61 16.23
N ASN A 51 5.72 -19.36 15.59
CA ASN A 51 5.67 -19.06 14.16
C ASN A 51 4.75 -17.87 13.90
N LEU A 52 5.08 -17.08 12.88
CA LEU A 52 4.37 -15.88 12.46
C LEU A 52 3.67 -16.10 11.13
N LEU A 53 2.42 -15.66 11.06
CA LEU A 53 1.68 -15.48 9.82
C LEU A 53 1.57 -13.98 9.52
N CYS A 54 2.08 -13.55 8.37
CA CYS A 54 1.86 -12.21 7.84
C CYS A 54 0.68 -12.23 6.86
N VAL A 55 -0.26 -11.29 7.04
CA VAL A 55 -1.49 -11.21 6.26
C VAL A 55 -1.64 -9.84 5.61
N ARG A 56 -2.00 -9.83 4.33
CA ARG A 56 -2.47 -8.71 3.54
C ARG A 56 -3.73 -9.11 2.79
N LYS A 57 -4.37 -8.17 2.12
CA LYS A 57 -5.54 -8.47 1.28
C LYS A 57 -5.23 -9.52 0.21
N SER A 58 -4.08 -9.42 -0.49
CA SER A 58 -3.67 -10.41 -1.49
C SER A 58 -2.27 -10.98 -1.24
N ASP A 59 -1.98 -12.16 -1.80
CA ASP A 59 -0.64 -12.78 -1.73
C ASP A 59 0.44 -11.89 -2.39
N ILE A 60 0.10 -11.18 -3.47
CA ILE A 60 1.03 -10.31 -4.18
C ILE A 60 1.41 -9.11 -3.33
N THR A 61 0.45 -8.46 -2.67
CA THR A 61 0.72 -7.32 -1.81
C THR A 61 1.61 -7.68 -0.61
N ASN A 62 1.60 -8.93 -0.15
CA ASN A 62 2.54 -9.40 0.87
C ASN A 62 4.00 -9.33 0.41
N ARG A 63 4.28 -9.65 -0.87
CA ARG A 63 5.65 -9.61 -1.42
C ARG A 63 6.27 -8.23 -1.30
N ASP A 64 5.51 -7.22 -1.70
CA ASP A 64 5.99 -5.83 -1.80
C ASP A 64 5.83 -5.04 -0.48
N SER A 65 5.19 -5.62 0.54
CA SER A 65 5.01 -5.01 1.85
C SER A 65 5.68 -5.81 2.97
N THR A 66 4.95 -6.72 3.64
CA THR A 66 5.45 -7.42 4.83
C THR A 66 6.71 -8.26 4.59
N TYR A 67 6.79 -8.96 3.44
CA TYR A 67 7.97 -9.73 3.08
C TYR A 67 9.18 -8.82 2.78
N ALA A 68 8.98 -7.76 2.01
CA ALA A 68 10.03 -6.79 1.72
C ALA A 68 10.50 -6.10 3.01
N GLU A 69 9.57 -5.70 3.90
CA GLU A 69 9.90 -5.05 5.17
C GLU A 69 10.69 -5.97 6.10
N LEU A 70 10.26 -7.23 6.29
CA LEU A 70 10.97 -8.22 7.11
C LEU A 70 12.35 -8.54 6.53
N SER A 71 12.44 -8.75 5.22
CA SER A 71 13.72 -9.02 4.56
C SER A 71 14.67 -7.84 4.68
N GLY A 72 14.17 -6.62 4.46
CA GLY A 72 14.92 -5.38 4.66
C GLY A 72 15.33 -5.16 6.11
N ALA A 73 14.45 -5.51 7.07
CA ALA A 73 14.75 -5.41 8.50
C ALA A 73 15.89 -6.37 8.89
N LEU A 74 15.90 -7.61 8.39
CA LEU A 74 17.01 -8.55 8.60
C LEU A 74 18.35 -7.96 8.13
N PHE A 75 18.36 -7.36 6.94
CA PHE A 75 19.57 -6.75 6.41
C PHE A 75 19.99 -5.53 7.24
N ARG A 76 19.06 -4.65 7.64
CA ARG A 76 19.36 -3.49 8.48
C ARG A 76 19.87 -3.88 9.88
N MET A 77 19.33 -4.96 10.46
CA MET A 77 19.68 -5.41 11.81
C MET A 77 21.00 -6.17 11.87
N PHE A 78 21.31 -6.98 10.88
CA PHE A 78 22.45 -7.91 10.91
C PHE A 78 23.49 -7.67 9.81
N GLY A 79 23.22 -6.78 8.82
CA GLY A 79 24.03 -6.66 7.60
C GLY A 79 24.05 -8.00 6.84
N ASP A 80 25.13 -8.29 6.15
CA ASP A 80 25.31 -9.55 5.41
C ASP A 80 25.32 -10.81 6.30
N ASN A 81 25.52 -10.63 7.60
CA ASN A 81 25.52 -11.73 8.58
C ASN A 81 24.12 -12.31 8.83
N TYR A 82 23.04 -11.69 8.35
CA TYR A 82 21.69 -12.26 8.52
C TYR A 82 21.61 -13.69 7.99
N LYS A 83 22.35 -14.04 6.95
CA LYS A 83 22.39 -15.38 6.34
C LYS A 83 22.81 -16.49 7.32
N HIS A 84 23.54 -16.16 8.37
CA HIS A 84 23.89 -17.12 9.43
C HIS A 84 22.71 -17.45 10.34
N TYR A 85 21.74 -16.55 10.45
CA TYR A 85 20.62 -16.66 11.39
C TYR A 85 19.27 -16.90 10.72
N TRP A 86 19.13 -16.46 9.47
CA TRP A 86 17.86 -16.54 8.73
C TRP A 86 18.06 -17.03 7.30
N GLU A 87 17.12 -17.86 6.85
CA GLU A 87 16.97 -18.23 5.45
C GLU A 87 15.76 -17.49 4.87
N ILE A 88 15.93 -16.83 3.73
CA ILE A 88 14.88 -16.07 3.02
C ILE A 88 14.56 -16.82 1.73
N LYS A 89 13.29 -17.20 1.54
CA LYS A 89 12.79 -17.87 0.34
C LYS A 89 11.77 -17.01 -0.38
N SER A 90 11.94 -16.84 -1.69
CA SER A 90 11.07 -16.04 -2.55
C SER A 90 9.94 -16.83 -3.23
N SER A 91 10.01 -18.17 -3.20
CA SER A 91 8.97 -19.06 -3.74
C SER A 91 9.00 -20.45 -3.06
N PRO A 92 7.99 -20.80 -2.26
CA PRO A 92 6.99 -19.90 -1.67
C PRO A 92 7.63 -18.88 -0.73
N LEU A 93 6.99 -17.70 -0.58
CA LEU A 93 7.47 -16.67 0.33
C LEU A 93 7.55 -17.21 1.76
N SER A 94 8.73 -17.22 2.36
CA SER A 94 8.94 -17.60 3.75
C SER A 94 10.29 -17.13 4.27
N LEU A 95 10.36 -16.94 5.59
CA LEU A 95 11.63 -16.74 6.30
C LEU A 95 11.73 -17.82 7.37
N GLU A 96 12.91 -18.43 7.51
CA GLU A 96 13.17 -19.45 8.54
C GLU A 96 14.33 -19.04 9.43
N CYS A 97 14.10 -19.01 10.74
CA CYS A 97 15.14 -18.80 11.74
C CYS A 97 16.00 -20.07 11.90
N LYS A 98 17.25 -20.01 11.49
CA LYS A 98 18.18 -21.16 11.54
C LYS A 98 18.57 -21.56 12.97
N ILE A 99 18.38 -20.68 13.96
CA ILE A 99 18.71 -20.94 15.35
C ILE A 99 17.78 -21.97 15.98
N ASN A 100 16.48 -21.86 15.69
CA ASN A 100 15.44 -22.64 16.37
C ASN A 100 14.40 -23.28 15.43
N GLY A 101 14.44 -22.96 14.14
CA GLY A 101 13.53 -23.45 13.10
C GLY A 101 12.16 -22.79 13.09
N ASN A 102 11.98 -21.66 13.75
CA ASN A 102 10.77 -20.86 13.69
C ASN A 102 10.60 -20.23 12.30
N MET A 103 9.36 -20.11 11.85
CA MET A 103 9.04 -19.67 10.49
C MET A 103 8.16 -18.44 10.47
N ILE A 104 8.35 -17.62 9.42
CA ILE A 104 7.43 -16.58 9.01
C ILE A 104 6.86 -16.99 7.64
N ILE A 105 5.55 -16.99 7.52
CA ILE A 105 4.84 -17.31 6.28
C ILE A 105 3.89 -16.17 5.91
N PHE A 106 3.51 -16.09 4.64
CA PHE A 106 2.74 -14.99 4.07
C PHE A 106 1.49 -15.52 3.38
N ARG A 107 0.32 -14.90 3.63
CA ARG A 107 -0.96 -15.29 3.02
C ARG A 107 -1.81 -14.06 2.71
N GLY A 108 -2.54 -14.14 1.59
CA GLY A 108 -3.65 -13.26 1.29
C GLY A 108 -4.98 -13.81 1.78
N VAL A 109 -6.02 -12.98 1.70
CA VAL A 109 -7.41 -13.32 2.06
C VAL A 109 -8.43 -12.85 1.02
N ASN A 110 -7.97 -12.54 -0.19
CA ASN A 110 -8.79 -11.90 -1.20
C ASN A 110 -9.95 -12.76 -1.72
N ASP A 111 -9.77 -14.08 -1.77
CA ASP A 111 -10.75 -15.02 -2.29
C ASP A 111 -10.93 -16.24 -1.37
N GLU A 112 -11.93 -17.05 -1.66
CA GLU A 112 -12.26 -18.24 -0.87
C GLU A 112 -11.13 -19.27 -0.84
N LYS A 113 -10.40 -19.42 -1.95
CA LYS A 113 -9.25 -20.35 -2.03
C LYS A 113 -8.11 -19.91 -1.12
N GLN A 114 -7.87 -18.60 -1.01
CA GLN A 114 -6.88 -18.06 -0.06
C GLN A 114 -7.34 -18.25 1.39
N ARG A 115 -8.63 -18.00 1.68
CA ARG A 115 -9.22 -18.27 3.01
C ARG A 115 -9.12 -19.73 3.41
N GLU A 116 -9.38 -20.67 2.50
CA GLU A 116 -9.22 -22.09 2.76
C GLU A 116 -7.76 -22.48 3.07
N LYS A 117 -6.78 -21.89 2.39
CA LYS A 117 -5.36 -22.08 2.72
C LYS A 117 -5.00 -21.63 4.14
N LEU A 118 -5.69 -20.64 4.70
CA LEU A 118 -5.48 -20.25 6.10
C LEU A 118 -5.90 -21.36 7.06
N LYS A 119 -6.98 -22.09 6.76
CA LYS A 119 -7.48 -23.17 7.60
C LYS A 119 -6.54 -24.36 7.69
N SER A 120 -5.65 -24.54 6.71
CA SER A 120 -4.71 -25.67 6.60
C SER A 120 -3.26 -25.36 6.98
N ILE A 121 -2.99 -24.18 7.59
CA ILE A 121 -1.63 -23.80 7.99
C ILE A 121 -1.08 -24.75 9.05
N THR A 122 0.06 -25.37 8.74
CA THR A 122 0.84 -26.21 9.65
C THR A 122 2.31 -25.86 9.57
N PHE A 123 3.05 -26.12 10.64
CA PHE A 123 4.49 -25.89 10.72
C PHE A 123 5.20 -27.19 11.06
N LYS A 124 6.43 -27.35 10.59
CA LYS A 124 7.27 -28.50 10.94
C LYS A 124 7.62 -28.53 12.44
N ARG A 125 7.71 -27.35 13.04
CA ARG A 125 8.02 -27.18 14.46
C ARG A 125 7.14 -26.11 15.06
N GLY A 126 6.66 -26.32 16.29
CA GLY A 126 5.83 -25.36 17.01
C GLY A 126 4.44 -25.19 16.42
N LYS A 127 3.80 -24.09 16.80
CA LYS A 127 2.45 -23.71 16.38
C LYS A 127 2.45 -22.31 15.76
N LEU A 128 1.36 -21.94 15.10
CA LEU A 128 1.06 -20.55 14.81
C LEU A 128 0.75 -19.85 16.13
N THR A 129 1.59 -18.93 16.54
CA THR A 129 1.45 -18.19 17.81
C THR A 129 1.22 -16.71 17.57
N ASP A 130 1.68 -16.22 16.44
CA ASP A 130 1.71 -14.80 16.13
C ASP A 130 1.13 -14.51 14.73
N VAL A 131 0.37 -13.43 14.63
CA VAL A 131 -0.14 -12.93 13.35
C VAL A 131 0.17 -11.44 13.24
N TRP A 132 0.65 -11.04 12.09
CA TRP A 132 0.77 -9.63 11.69
C TRP A 132 -0.14 -9.35 10.52
N ILE A 133 -1.16 -8.51 10.74
CA ILE A 133 -2.06 -8.00 9.70
C ILE A 133 -1.61 -6.58 9.37
N GLU A 134 -0.98 -6.39 8.22
CA GLU A 134 -0.54 -5.09 7.72
C GLU A 134 -1.61 -4.49 6.82
N GLU A 135 -1.82 -3.18 6.90
CA GLU A 135 -2.94 -2.45 6.30
C GLU A 135 -4.29 -3.11 6.64
N ALA A 136 -4.49 -3.32 7.95
CA ALA A 136 -5.62 -4.09 8.46
C ALA A 136 -7.01 -3.55 8.05
N THR A 137 -7.10 -2.31 7.60
CA THR A 137 -8.33 -1.73 7.03
C THR A 137 -8.76 -2.36 5.70
N GLU A 138 -7.86 -3.11 5.02
CA GLU A 138 -8.22 -3.88 3.83
C GLU A 138 -8.98 -5.18 4.16
N ILE A 139 -8.92 -5.65 5.42
CA ILE A 139 -9.43 -6.94 5.87
C ILE A 139 -10.85 -6.79 6.40
N THR A 140 -11.75 -7.68 6.03
CA THR A 140 -13.11 -7.72 6.61
C THR A 140 -13.09 -8.31 8.01
N GLN A 141 -14.14 -8.04 8.80
CA GLN A 141 -14.27 -8.63 10.13
C GLN A 141 -14.33 -10.16 10.06
N SER A 142 -15.01 -10.73 9.08
CA SER A 142 -15.08 -12.19 8.89
C SER A 142 -13.73 -12.81 8.51
N ASP A 143 -12.90 -12.12 7.72
CA ASP A 143 -11.53 -12.56 7.43
C ASP A 143 -10.68 -12.58 8.72
N PHE A 144 -10.84 -11.55 9.57
CA PHE A 144 -10.15 -11.48 10.86
C PHE A 144 -10.58 -12.64 11.80
N GLU A 145 -11.87 -12.94 11.90
CA GLU A 145 -12.39 -14.02 12.73
C GLU A 145 -11.82 -15.37 12.30
N ILE A 146 -11.73 -15.66 10.99
CA ILE A 146 -11.09 -16.86 10.45
C ILE A 146 -9.61 -16.96 10.87
N ILE A 147 -8.89 -15.83 10.88
CA ILE A 147 -7.49 -15.77 11.29
C ILE A 147 -7.36 -16.00 12.80
N ASP A 148 -8.19 -15.34 13.61
CA ASP A 148 -8.15 -15.41 15.07
C ASP A 148 -8.46 -16.83 15.58
N ASP A 149 -9.38 -17.54 14.94
CA ASP A 149 -9.71 -18.93 15.21
C ASP A 149 -8.53 -19.91 15.01
N ARG A 150 -7.47 -19.48 14.29
CA ARG A 150 -6.26 -20.29 14.10
C ARG A 150 -5.34 -20.26 15.33
N LEU A 151 -5.45 -19.25 16.17
CA LEU A 151 -4.67 -19.09 17.40
C LEU A 151 -5.35 -19.81 18.57
N ARG A 152 -5.20 -21.13 18.62
CA ARG A 152 -5.88 -22.01 19.59
C ARG A 152 -5.02 -23.17 20.08
N GLY A 153 -5.46 -23.77 21.19
CA GLY A 153 -4.81 -24.92 21.85
C GLY A 153 -3.80 -24.46 22.89
N GLU A 154 -3.25 -25.42 23.62
CA GLU A 154 -2.29 -25.16 24.69
C GLU A 154 -0.93 -24.72 24.13
N LEU A 155 -0.30 -23.79 24.82
CA LEU A 155 1.06 -23.31 24.55
C LEU A 155 1.99 -23.71 25.70
N PRO A 156 3.29 -23.85 25.45
CA PRO A 156 4.29 -23.96 26.51
C PRO A 156 4.22 -22.79 27.51
N ASP A 157 4.64 -23.01 28.73
CA ASP A 157 4.71 -21.97 29.77
C ASP A 157 5.47 -20.73 29.31
N GLY A 158 4.92 -19.57 29.59
CA GLY A 158 5.49 -18.28 29.20
C GLY A 158 5.24 -17.88 27.73
N GLN A 159 4.57 -18.73 26.93
CA GLN A 159 4.14 -18.37 25.60
C GLN A 159 2.67 -17.90 25.59
N PHE A 160 2.35 -17.02 24.64
CA PHE A 160 1.02 -16.48 24.46
C PHE A 160 0.72 -16.26 22.97
N TYR A 161 -0.54 -16.23 22.63
CA TYR A 161 -1.02 -15.88 21.29
C TYR A 161 -1.10 -14.37 21.12
N GLN A 162 -0.68 -13.84 19.96
CA GLN A 162 -0.79 -12.41 19.68
C GLN A 162 -1.13 -12.14 18.23
N ILE A 163 -2.09 -11.25 18.00
CA ILE A 163 -2.40 -10.64 16.71
C ILE A 163 -2.02 -9.17 16.78
N ARG A 164 -1.11 -8.74 15.91
CA ARG A 164 -0.73 -7.34 15.76
C ARG A 164 -1.31 -6.80 14.46
N MET A 165 -2.09 -5.73 14.55
CA MET A 165 -2.65 -5.03 13.39
C MET A 165 -2.00 -3.68 13.24
N THR A 166 -1.55 -3.35 12.02
CA THR A 166 -0.97 -2.05 11.66
C THR A 166 -1.77 -1.44 10.52
N PHE A 167 -2.19 -0.17 10.65
CA PHE A 167 -3.01 0.50 9.63
C PHE A 167 -3.05 2.02 9.81
N ASN A 168 -3.50 2.69 8.74
CA ASN A 168 -3.93 4.09 8.78
C ASN A 168 -5.46 4.14 8.97
N PRO A 169 -5.99 4.96 9.90
CA PRO A 169 -7.42 4.96 10.25
C PRO A 169 -8.26 5.76 9.26
N VAL A 170 -8.62 5.14 8.13
CA VAL A 170 -9.30 5.82 7.00
C VAL A 170 -10.75 6.19 7.33
N SER A 171 -11.49 5.35 8.06
CA SER A 171 -12.93 5.56 8.32
C SER A 171 -13.32 5.31 9.77
N ARG A 172 -14.10 6.24 10.33
CA ARG A 172 -14.73 6.08 11.66
C ARG A 172 -15.71 4.91 11.73
N ASN A 173 -16.29 4.53 10.61
CA ASN A 173 -17.30 3.46 10.55
C ASN A 173 -16.69 2.09 10.39
N HIS A 174 -15.36 2.00 10.30
CA HIS A 174 -14.65 0.75 10.10
C HIS A 174 -14.85 -0.21 11.28
N TRP A 175 -15.01 -1.52 11.01
CA TRP A 175 -15.25 -2.55 12.03
C TRP A 175 -14.15 -2.59 13.11
N ILE A 176 -12.88 -2.33 12.75
CA ILE A 176 -11.75 -2.29 13.70
C ILE A 176 -12.00 -1.25 14.80
N LYS A 177 -12.55 -0.07 14.45
CA LYS A 177 -12.86 0.94 15.46
C LYS A 177 -13.89 0.43 16.45
N LYS A 178 -14.98 -0.13 15.96
CA LYS A 178 -16.07 -0.67 16.77
C LYS A 178 -15.62 -1.83 17.66
N ALA A 179 -14.79 -2.73 17.10
CA ALA A 179 -14.36 -3.94 17.80
C ALA A 179 -13.26 -3.70 18.84
N PHE A 180 -12.38 -2.70 18.65
CA PHE A 180 -11.17 -2.56 19.47
C PHE A 180 -10.97 -1.19 20.11
N PHE A 181 -11.59 -0.12 19.61
CA PHE A 181 -11.42 1.23 20.17
C PHE A 181 -12.65 1.71 20.92
N ASP A 182 -13.84 1.24 20.57
CA ASP A 182 -15.09 1.63 21.22
C ASP A 182 -15.48 0.66 22.34
N VAL A 183 -14.66 -0.38 22.60
CA VAL A 183 -14.89 -1.41 23.63
C VAL A 183 -13.71 -1.43 24.61
N ASN A 184 -14.01 -1.65 25.88
CA ASN A 184 -12.97 -1.85 26.90
C ASN A 184 -12.77 -3.36 27.12
N ASP A 185 -11.72 -3.93 26.50
CA ASP A 185 -11.35 -5.34 26.61
C ASP A 185 -9.92 -5.44 27.19
N SER A 186 -9.77 -6.19 28.27
CA SER A 186 -8.49 -6.42 28.94
C SER A 186 -7.44 -7.10 28.05
N ASN A 187 -7.87 -7.85 27.02
CA ASN A 187 -7.00 -8.52 26.05
C ASN A 187 -6.54 -7.61 24.90
N VAL A 188 -7.03 -6.36 24.84
CA VAL A 188 -6.72 -5.42 23.77
C VAL A 188 -5.74 -4.36 24.29
N LEU A 189 -4.71 -4.06 23.50
CA LEU A 189 -3.89 -2.87 23.61
C LEU A 189 -4.00 -2.06 22.33
N THR A 190 -4.61 -0.89 22.42
CA THR A 190 -4.62 0.06 21.31
C THR A 190 -3.40 0.96 21.38
N HIS A 191 -2.83 1.30 20.23
CA HIS A 191 -1.69 2.21 20.12
C HIS A 191 -1.92 3.24 19.03
N HIS A 192 -1.41 4.45 19.23
CA HIS A 192 -1.45 5.54 18.29
C HIS A 192 -0.06 6.12 18.09
N SER A 193 0.40 6.22 16.85
CA SER A 193 1.68 6.81 16.48
C SER A 193 1.54 7.74 15.27
N THR A 194 2.41 8.76 15.23
CA THR A 194 2.46 9.71 14.12
C THR A 194 3.89 9.86 13.61
N TYR A 195 4.04 10.42 12.40
CA TYR A 195 5.36 10.75 11.87
C TYR A 195 6.13 11.73 12.76
N LEU A 196 5.42 12.54 13.56
CA LEU A 196 6.03 13.52 14.48
C LEU A 196 6.86 12.84 15.60
N THR A 197 6.46 11.63 16.00
CA THR A 197 7.17 10.84 17.01
C THR A 197 8.24 9.92 16.42
N ASN A 198 8.35 9.85 15.10
CA ASN A 198 9.36 9.04 14.44
C ASN A 198 10.69 9.81 14.32
N ARG A 199 11.71 9.32 15.02
CA ARG A 199 13.06 9.90 15.03
C ARG A 199 13.82 9.72 13.71
N PHE A 200 13.38 8.79 12.88
CA PHE A 200 14.08 8.35 11.67
C PHE A 200 13.43 8.88 10.39
N ILE A 201 12.41 9.73 10.52
CA ILE A 201 11.76 10.35 9.38
C ILE A 201 12.65 11.46 8.82
N ASP A 202 12.78 11.51 7.49
CA ASP A 202 13.56 12.53 6.79
C ASP A 202 12.84 13.88 6.73
N ASP A 203 13.61 14.93 6.46
CA ASP A 203 13.09 16.30 6.42
C ASP A 203 12.20 16.53 5.19
N ALA A 204 12.45 15.85 4.06
CA ALA A 204 11.64 15.97 2.87
C ALA A 204 10.20 15.46 3.14
N TYR A 205 10.09 14.31 3.85
CA TYR A 205 8.78 13.81 4.28
C TYR A 205 8.08 14.77 5.25
N ARG A 206 8.81 15.37 6.20
CA ARG A 206 8.25 16.38 7.13
C ARG A 206 7.69 17.58 6.37
N GLN A 207 8.44 18.14 5.45
CA GLN A 207 7.99 19.26 4.60
C GLN A 207 6.77 18.88 3.77
N ARG A 208 6.73 17.65 3.23
CA ARG A 208 5.57 17.13 2.50
C ARG A 208 4.32 17.07 3.39
N MET A 209 4.43 16.63 4.63
CA MET A 209 3.31 16.60 5.57
C MET A 209 2.86 18.00 5.98
N GLU A 210 3.78 18.96 6.17
CA GLU A 210 3.43 20.35 6.42
C GLU A 210 2.68 20.98 5.22
N ARG A 211 3.12 20.71 3.99
CA ARG A 211 2.36 21.11 2.81
C ARG A 211 0.97 20.50 2.79
N ARG A 212 0.86 19.20 3.12
CA ARG A 212 -0.44 18.51 3.17
C ARG A 212 -1.39 19.16 4.17
N LYS A 213 -0.88 19.59 5.31
CA LYS A 213 -1.66 20.28 6.35
C LYS A 213 -2.41 21.50 5.79
N THR A 214 -1.80 22.22 4.84
CA THR A 214 -2.38 23.42 4.22
C THR A 214 -3.32 23.08 3.06
N VAL A 215 -2.96 22.09 2.22
CA VAL A 215 -3.71 21.83 0.97
C VAL A 215 -4.79 20.75 1.12
N ASP A 216 -4.65 19.85 2.11
CA ASP A 216 -5.59 18.75 2.41
C ASP A 216 -5.66 18.53 3.94
N PRO A 217 -6.30 19.45 4.70
CA PRO A 217 -6.38 19.34 6.17
C PRO A 217 -6.98 18.03 6.65
N ASP A 218 -8.03 17.53 6.00
CA ASP A 218 -8.67 16.26 6.37
C ASP A 218 -7.78 15.06 6.10
N GLY A 219 -7.08 15.02 4.96
CA GLY A 219 -6.09 14.00 4.67
C GLY A 219 -4.90 14.09 5.62
N TYR A 220 -4.49 15.31 6.03
CA TYR A 220 -3.46 15.48 7.05
C TYR A 220 -3.90 14.88 8.40
N ARG A 221 -5.17 15.02 8.80
CA ARG A 221 -5.69 14.39 10.02
C ARG A 221 -5.56 12.88 9.97
N ILE A 222 -5.89 12.25 8.85
CA ILE A 222 -5.81 10.79 8.67
C ILE A 222 -4.36 10.34 8.53
N TYR A 223 -3.65 10.85 7.53
CA TYR A 223 -2.35 10.32 7.10
C TYR A 223 -1.16 11.00 7.79
N GLY A 224 -1.32 12.23 8.27
CA GLY A 224 -0.33 12.94 9.06
C GLY A 224 -0.48 12.70 10.55
N LEU A 225 -1.70 12.79 11.08
CA LEU A 225 -1.96 12.66 12.51
C LEU A 225 -2.48 11.26 12.92
N GLY A 226 -2.85 10.40 11.98
CA GLY A 226 -3.38 9.07 12.30
C GLY A 226 -4.73 9.11 13.04
N GLU A 227 -5.53 10.14 12.80
CA GLU A 227 -6.89 10.26 13.33
C GLU A 227 -7.90 9.54 12.44
N TRP A 228 -9.03 9.11 13.04
CA TRP A 228 -10.10 8.50 12.26
C TRP A 228 -10.73 9.52 11.31
N GLY A 229 -10.74 9.19 10.01
CA GLY A 229 -11.32 10.01 8.97
C GLY A 229 -12.82 9.84 8.79
N GLU A 230 -13.43 10.84 8.17
CA GLU A 230 -14.80 10.73 7.64
C GLU A 230 -14.72 10.27 6.19
N THR A 231 -15.50 9.27 5.82
CA THR A 231 -15.62 8.78 4.44
C THR A 231 -16.53 9.69 3.63
N GLY A 232 -16.04 10.88 3.29
CA GLY A 232 -16.76 11.82 2.45
C GLY A 232 -15.86 12.37 1.34
N GLY A 233 -16.46 12.65 0.18
CA GLY A 233 -15.77 13.38 -0.89
C GLY A 233 -14.76 12.60 -1.71
N LEU A 234 -14.57 11.30 -1.52
CA LEU A 234 -13.72 10.49 -2.41
C LEU A 234 -14.20 10.61 -3.86
N ILE A 235 -13.26 10.87 -4.76
CA ILE A 235 -13.56 11.08 -6.17
C ILE A 235 -13.86 9.76 -6.86
N PHE A 236 -13.08 8.72 -6.60
CA PHE A 236 -13.26 7.40 -7.18
C PHE A 236 -13.66 6.36 -6.13
N GLN A 237 -14.79 5.69 -6.35
CA GLN A 237 -15.27 4.55 -5.56
C GLN A 237 -15.56 3.34 -6.45
N ASN A 238 -15.38 3.48 -7.78
CA ASN A 238 -15.72 2.55 -8.83
C ASN A 238 -14.51 1.68 -9.25
N TRP A 239 -13.59 1.40 -8.33
CA TRP A 239 -12.41 0.59 -8.58
C TRP A 239 -12.32 -0.63 -7.66
N GLN A 240 -11.59 -1.64 -8.13
CA GLN A 240 -11.31 -2.83 -7.33
C GLN A 240 -9.98 -3.47 -7.74
N VAL A 241 -9.34 -4.13 -6.78
CA VAL A 241 -8.13 -4.93 -7.03
C VAL A 241 -8.55 -6.28 -7.60
N ALA A 242 -7.90 -6.72 -8.65
CA ALA A 242 -8.16 -8.01 -9.28
C ALA A 242 -6.87 -8.60 -9.86
N GLU A 243 -6.77 -9.93 -9.81
CA GLU A 243 -5.73 -10.68 -10.53
C GLU A 243 -6.10 -10.68 -12.02
N ILE A 244 -5.51 -9.73 -12.75
CA ILE A 244 -5.74 -9.50 -14.17
C ILE A 244 -4.48 -9.78 -14.97
N SER A 245 -4.62 -10.12 -16.24
CA SER A 245 -3.48 -10.28 -17.14
C SER A 245 -2.71 -8.96 -17.26
N GLN A 246 -1.39 -9.03 -17.17
CA GLN A 246 -0.51 -7.88 -17.42
C GLN A 246 -0.08 -7.76 -18.88
N GLN A 247 -0.56 -8.64 -19.76
CA GLN A 247 -0.29 -8.61 -21.20
C GLN A 247 -1.27 -7.67 -21.87
N ALA A 248 -0.76 -6.63 -22.52
CA ALA A 248 -1.58 -5.61 -23.17
C ALA A 248 -2.40 -6.15 -24.37
N GLU A 249 -2.00 -7.30 -24.90
CA GLU A 249 -2.59 -8.00 -26.02
C GLU A 249 -3.90 -8.71 -25.67
N ASP A 250 -4.17 -8.97 -24.41
CA ASP A 250 -5.39 -9.65 -23.92
C ASP A 250 -6.61 -8.71 -23.84
N TYR A 251 -6.44 -7.45 -24.25
CA TYR A 251 -7.43 -6.39 -24.14
C TYR A 251 -7.73 -5.73 -25.49
N ASP A 252 -8.87 -5.07 -25.60
CA ASP A 252 -9.33 -4.40 -26.83
C ASP A 252 -8.43 -3.22 -27.23
N GLY A 253 -7.77 -2.62 -26.26
CA GLY A 253 -6.83 -1.53 -26.45
C GLY A 253 -5.95 -1.29 -25.25
N SER A 254 -4.79 -0.69 -25.50
CA SER A 254 -3.87 -0.32 -24.41
C SER A 254 -3.14 0.98 -24.70
N ALA A 255 -2.77 1.70 -23.66
CA ALA A 255 -2.06 2.97 -23.72
C ALA A 255 -1.18 3.13 -22.46
N LEU A 256 -0.24 4.07 -22.53
CA LEU A 256 0.54 4.50 -21.38
C LEU A 256 0.10 5.90 -20.93
N GLY A 257 0.09 6.13 -19.64
CA GLY A 257 -0.05 7.45 -19.05
C GLY A 257 1.19 7.81 -18.27
N GLN A 258 1.65 9.06 -18.39
CA GLN A 258 2.86 9.55 -17.73
C GLN A 258 2.58 10.90 -17.07
N ASP A 259 2.81 10.97 -15.77
CA ASP A 259 2.93 12.22 -15.04
C ASP A 259 4.38 12.47 -14.63
N PHE A 260 4.89 13.66 -14.89
CA PHE A 260 6.29 14.02 -14.64
C PHE A 260 6.44 14.64 -13.26
N GLY A 261 7.31 14.08 -12.43
CA GLY A 261 7.73 14.63 -11.15
C GLY A 261 9.24 14.57 -10.96
N PHE A 262 9.74 15.28 -9.96
CA PHE A 262 11.08 15.15 -9.41
C PHE A 262 10.99 15.23 -7.88
N ASN A 263 10.53 16.37 -7.34
CA ASN A 263 10.25 16.53 -5.91
C ASN A 263 8.93 15.86 -5.47
N HIS A 264 8.02 15.60 -6.39
CA HIS A 264 6.87 14.70 -6.24
C HIS A 264 7.10 13.45 -7.11
N ALA A 265 6.23 12.48 -7.03
CA ALA A 265 6.44 11.22 -7.73
C ALA A 265 6.40 11.38 -9.25
N ASN A 266 7.20 10.59 -9.93
CA ASN A 266 7.11 10.36 -11.35
C ASN A 266 6.34 9.07 -11.56
N ALA A 267 5.20 9.11 -12.26
CA ALA A 267 4.31 7.97 -12.43
C ALA A 267 4.15 7.59 -13.90
N VAL A 268 4.35 6.30 -14.22
CA VAL A 268 4.02 5.70 -15.52
C VAL A 268 3.07 4.55 -15.28
N LEU A 269 1.91 4.57 -15.95
CA LEU A 269 0.95 3.48 -15.90
C LEU A 269 0.77 2.83 -17.27
N LEU A 270 0.70 1.50 -17.29
CA LEU A 270 0.19 0.74 -18.43
C LEU A 270 -1.29 0.48 -18.21
N LEU A 271 -2.11 1.03 -19.07
CA LEU A 271 -3.56 0.93 -19.05
C LEU A 271 -4.08 0.09 -20.19
N ALA A 272 -5.20 -0.58 -19.96
CA ALA A 272 -5.95 -1.27 -21.00
C ALA A 272 -7.45 -0.99 -20.88
N ILE A 273 -8.18 -1.22 -21.97
CA ILE A 273 -9.64 -1.14 -22.04
C ILE A 273 -10.20 -2.43 -22.60
N LYS A 274 -11.27 -2.93 -21.98
CA LYS A 274 -12.05 -4.08 -22.46
C LYS A 274 -13.47 -3.98 -21.95
N ASP A 275 -14.45 -4.22 -22.81
CA ASP A 275 -15.87 -4.13 -22.46
C ASP A 275 -16.24 -2.81 -21.76
N ASP A 276 -15.70 -1.69 -22.26
CA ASP A 276 -15.83 -0.33 -21.70
C ASP A 276 -15.34 -0.16 -20.23
N ASN A 277 -14.60 -1.13 -19.70
CA ASN A 277 -13.95 -1.05 -18.40
C ASN A 277 -12.45 -0.75 -18.54
N ILE A 278 -11.87 -0.13 -17.52
CA ILE A 278 -10.46 0.24 -17.47
C ILE A 278 -9.69 -0.76 -16.63
N TYR A 279 -8.51 -1.15 -17.11
CA TYR A 279 -7.59 -2.07 -16.45
C TYR A 279 -6.24 -1.39 -16.30
N VAL A 280 -5.73 -1.35 -15.08
CA VAL A 280 -4.38 -0.83 -14.78
C VAL A 280 -3.47 -2.04 -14.57
N LEU A 281 -2.60 -2.28 -15.54
CA LEU A 281 -1.83 -3.51 -15.65
C LEU A 281 -0.48 -3.43 -14.93
N LYS A 282 0.22 -2.28 -15.06
CA LYS A 282 1.56 -2.06 -14.49
C LYS A 282 1.71 -0.61 -14.03
N GLU A 283 2.51 -0.44 -13.00
CA GLU A 283 2.89 0.84 -12.44
C GLU A 283 4.41 0.96 -12.34
N LEU A 284 4.95 2.11 -12.72
CA LEU A 284 6.28 2.58 -12.32
C LEU A 284 6.08 3.88 -11.55
N TYR A 285 6.54 3.91 -10.31
CA TYR A 285 6.35 5.05 -9.41
C TYR A 285 7.64 5.31 -8.65
N CYS A 286 8.25 6.48 -8.83
CA CYS A 286 9.53 6.79 -8.24
C CYS A 286 9.73 8.29 -7.98
N TYR A 287 10.60 8.59 -7.03
CA TYR A 287 11.01 9.94 -6.65
C TYR A 287 12.46 10.19 -7.05
N GLU A 288 12.83 11.47 -7.17
CA GLU A 288 14.22 11.92 -7.31
C GLU A 288 14.97 11.23 -8.46
N LYS A 289 14.26 10.92 -9.55
CA LYS A 289 14.80 10.33 -10.76
C LYS A 289 14.71 11.30 -11.94
N ASP A 290 15.81 11.42 -12.67
CA ASP A 290 15.77 12.13 -13.94
C ASP A 290 15.05 11.32 -15.03
N THR A 291 14.69 11.97 -16.11
CA THR A 291 13.92 11.35 -17.20
C THR A 291 14.67 10.18 -17.85
N SER A 292 15.99 10.22 -17.92
CA SER A 292 16.82 9.14 -18.50
C SER A 292 16.81 7.89 -17.61
N GLU A 293 16.84 8.09 -16.28
CA GLU A 293 16.72 7.01 -15.30
C GLU A 293 15.35 6.34 -15.38
N ILE A 294 14.28 7.14 -15.47
CA ILE A 294 12.91 6.62 -15.56
C ILE A 294 12.71 5.84 -16.85
N ILE A 295 13.23 6.33 -17.97
CA ILE A 295 13.18 5.61 -19.26
C ILE A 295 13.89 4.25 -19.14
N ARG A 296 15.00 4.16 -18.42
CA ARG A 296 15.70 2.88 -18.17
C ARG A 296 14.84 1.94 -17.31
N LEU A 297 14.19 2.45 -16.27
CA LEU A 297 13.29 1.67 -15.41
C LEU A 297 12.05 1.19 -16.16
N ALA A 298 11.59 1.97 -17.15
CA ALA A 298 10.43 1.63 -17.98
C ALA A 298 10.74 0.64 -19.11
N CYS A 299 11.88 -0.07 -19.10
CA CYS A 299 12.30 -1.00 -20.16
C CYS A 299 11.27 -2.10 -20.45
N ASN A 300 10.46 -2.50 -19.47
CA ASN A 300 9.43 -3.54 -19.57
C ASN A 300 8.04 -2.99 -19.96
N PHE A 301 7.95 -1.70 -20.32
CA PHE A 301 6.72 -1.12 -20.82
C PHE A 301 6.68 -1.16 -22.38
N PRO A 302 5.51 -1.39 -22.99
CA PRO A 302 5.40 -1.53 -24.44
C PRO A 302 5.63 -0.20 -25.17
N LYS A 303 6.69 -0.12 -25.99
CA LYS A 303 7.03 1.10 -26.76
C LYS A 303 6.12 1.34 -27.94
N ASN A 304 5.43 0.31 -28.43
CA ASN A 304 4.53 0.35 -29.58
C ASN A 304 3.13 0.91 -29.25
N ARG A 305 2.85 1.21 -27.97
CA ARG A 305 1.58 1.81 -27.53
C ARG A 305 1.72 3.34 -27.41
N THR A 306 0.62 4.07 -27.60
CA THR A 306 0.64 5.52 -27.38
C THR A 306 0.85 5.82 -25.91
N MET A 307 1.80 6.70 -25.60
CA MET A 307 2.05 7.22 -24.27
C MET A 307 1.55 8.66 -24.19
N TRP A 308 0.58 8.90 -23.33
CA TRP A 308 0.03 10.23 -23.08
C TRP A 308 0.73 10.86 -21.87
N CYS A 309 1.39 11.98 -22.11
CA CYS A 309 2.23 12.65 -21.11
C CYS A 309 1.68 14.00 -20.73
N ASP A 310 2.00 14.45 -19.52
CA ASP A 310 1.80 15.85 -19.14
C ASP A 310 2.39 16.79 -20.19
N SER A 311 1.60 17.77 -20.64
CA SER A 311 2.00 18.73 -21.67
C SER A 311 2.91 19.84 -21.16
N ALA A 312 3.06 19.99 -19.83
CA ALA A 312 3.92 21.03 -19.24
C ALA A 312 5.43 20.81 -19.48
N GLU A 313 5.83 19.58 -19.85
CA GLU A 313 7.23 19.17 -19.94
C GLU A 313 7.62 18.68 -21.34
N PRO A 314 7.62 19.55 -22.39
CA PRO A 314 7.83 19.14 -23.77
C PRO A 314 9.21 18.50 -24.04
N ASP A 315 10.25 18.93 -23.32
CA ASP A 315 11.59 18.36 -23.46
C ASP A 315 11.66 16.92 -22.94
N ARG A 316 10.98 16.61 -21.84
CA ARG A 316 10.87 15.25 -21.32
C ARG A 316 10.11 14.35 -22.29
N ILE A 317 9.03 14.84 -22.91
CA ILE A 317 8.30 14.11 -23.97
C ILE A 317 9.22 13.79 -25.13
N LYS A 318 10.10 14.73 -25.54
CA LYS A 318 11.09 14.51 -26.61
C LYS A 318 12.08 13.42 -26.23
N MET A 319 12.53 13.37 -24.98
CA MET A 319 13.43 12.31 -24.51
C MET A 319 12.77 10.94 -24.58
N TRP A 320 11.48 10.80 -24.20
CA TRP A 320 10.72 9.56 -24.35
C TRP A 320 10.59 9.11 -25.81
N ARG A 321 10.33 10.07 -26.74
CA ARG A 321 10.31 9.79 -28.18
C ARG A 321 11.65 9.28 -28.69
N SER A 322 12.74 9.92 -28.27
CA SER A 322 14.12 9.51 -28.64
C SER A 322 14.47 8.12 -28.12
N ALA A 323 13.87 7.69 -27.02
CA ALA A 323 13.99 6.34 -26.47
C ALA A 323 13.08 5.30 -27.13
N GLY A 324 12.31 5.70 -28.17
CA GLY A 324 11.47 4.82 -28.98
C GLY A 324 10.01 4.70 -28.50
N PHE A 325 9.57 5.45 -27.50
CA PHE A 325 8.18 5.48 -27.06
C PHE A 325 7.34 6.39 -27.97
N ARG A 326 6.06 6.05 -28.17
CA ARG A 326 5.12 6.89 -28.92
C ARG A 326 4.49 7.96 -28.02
N ALA A 327 5.34 8.80 -27.43
CA ALA A 327 4.94 9.81 -26.45
C ALA A 327 4.24 11.00 -27.11
N LYS A 328 3.10 11.42 -26.56
CA LYS A 328 2.26 12.55 -27.00
C LYS A 328 1.84 13.38 -25.79
N ALA A 329 1.81 14.70 -25.96
CA ALA A 329 1.26 15.60 -24.95
C ALA A 329 -0.27 15.44 -24.86
N VAL A 330 -0.82 15.48 -23.65
CA VAL A 330 -2.27 15.61 -23.44
C VAL A 330 -2.71 17.06 -23.67
N SER A 331 -3.98 17.26 -24.03
CA SER A 331 -4.59 18.59 -24.07
C SER A 331 -5.03 18.98 -22.67
N LYS A 332 -4.60 20.17 -22.20
CA LYS A 332 -4.98 20.76 -20.91
C LYS A 332 -5.95 21.92 -21.12
N GLU A 333 -7.10 21.66 -21.69
CA GLU A 333 -8.16 22.68 -21.82
C GLU A 333 -8.86 22.91 -20.47
N PRO A 334 -9.43 24.11 -20.25
CA PRO A 334 -10.24 24.37 -19.06
C PRO A 334 -11.32 23.29 -18.88
N GLY A 335 -11.45 22.76 -17.66
CA GLY A 335 -12.39 21.66 -17.37
C GLY A 335 -11.95 20.26 -17.78
N SER A 336 -10.77 20.07 -18.40
CA SER A 336 -10.28 18.76 -18.83
C SER A 336 -10.13 17.78 -17.67
N VAL A 337 -9.71 18.22 -16.49
CA VAL A 337 -9.60 17.38 -15.29
C VAL A 337 -10.96 16.81 -14.88
N LYS A 338 -11.99 17.65 -14.80
CA LYS A 338 -13.35 17.22 -14.47
C LYS A 338 -13.89 16.25 -15.52
N ALA A 339 -13.71 16.55 -16.80
CA ALA A 339 -14.16 15.68 -17.90
C ALA A 339 -13.47 14.30 -17.90
N GLN A 340 -12.19 14.24 -17.52
CA GLN A 340 -11.45 12.97 -17.36
C GLN A 340 -11.98 12.18 -16.14
N ILE A 341 -12.23 12.87 -15.01
CA ILE A 341 -12.82 12.26 -13.82
C ILE A 341 -14.20 11.68 -14.12
N ASP A 342 -15.09 12.46 -14.75
CA ASP A 342 -16.46 12.04 -15.07
C ASP A 342 -16.45 10.85 -16.03
N TRP A 343 -15.55 10.84 -17.01
CA TRP A 343 -15.38 9.72 -17.93
C TRP A 343 -14.95 8.43 -17.23
N LEU A 344 -13.99 8.53 -16.27
CA LEU A 344 -13.53 7.40 -15.46
C LEU A 344 -14.61 6.92 -14.48
N LYS A 345 -15.40 7.82 -13.91
CA LYS A 345 -16.49 7.48 -12.99
C LYS A 345 -17.60 6.66 -13.66
N GLY A 346 -17.80 6.83 -14.95
CA GLY A 346 -18.77 6.06 -15.73
C GLY A 346 -18.34 4.60 -16.02
N ARG A 347 -17.14 4.18 -15.55
CA ARG A 347 -16.54 2.87 -15.86
C ARG A 347 -16.08 2.16 -14.60
N ARG A 348 -15.94 0.83 -14.65
CA ARG A 348 -15.23 0.10 -13.58
C ARG A 348 -13.73 0.14 -13.86
N ILE A 349 -12.95 0.31 -12.79
CA ILE A 349 -11.49 0.33 -12.87
C ILE A 349 -10.97 -0.90 -12.14
N TYR A 350 -10.33 -1.81 -12.87
CA TYR A 350 -9.68 -2.98 -12.32
C TYR A 350 -8.18 -2.72 -12.20
N ILE A 351 -7.61 -2.96 -11.03
CA ILE A 351 -6.21 -2.62 -10.75
C ILE A 351 -5.47 -3.89 -10.38
N HIS A 352 -4.38 -4.16 -11.12
CA HIS A 352 -3.49 -5.25 -10.77
C HIS A 352 -2.87 -5.00 -9.38
N PRO A 353 -2.75 -6.02 -8.50
CA PRO A 353 -2.26 -5.85 -7.13
C PRO A 353 -0.87 -5.22 -7.00
N SER A 354 -0.02 -5.26 -8.05
CA SER A 354 1.29 -4.61 -8.06
C SER A 354 1.24 -3.08 -8.19
N CYS A 355 0.09 -2.48 -8.54
CA CYS A 355 -0.07 -1.03 -8.70
C CYS A 355 -0.41 -0.35 -7.36
N ILE A 356 0.49 -0.50 -6.40
CA ILE A 356 0.26 -0.15 -4.99
C ILE A 356 0.10 1.36 -4.78
N ASN A 357 0.85 2.18 -5.52
CA ASN A 357 0.83 3.63 -5.31
C ASN A 357 -0.46 4.24 -5.87
N LEU A 358 -0.93 3.79 -7.04
CA LEU A 358 -2.23 4.20 -7.56
C LEU A 358 -3.36 3.86 -6.59
N MET A 359 -3.37 2.64 -6.02
CA MET A 359 -4.37 2.25 -5.03
C MET A 359 -4.37 3.19 -3.83
N LYS A 360 -3.19 3.51 -3.28
CA LYS A 360 -3.03 4.45 -2.15
C LYS A 360 -3.52 5.85 -2.48
N GLU A 361 -3.32 6.31 -3.70
CA GLU A 361 -3.82 7.61 -4.15
C GLU A 361 -5.35 7.59 -4.28
N LEU A 362 -5.92 6.56 -4.91
CA LEU A 362 -7.38 6.43 -5.09
C LEU A 362 -8.14 6.33 -3.77
N GLU A 363 -7.55 5.71 -2.75
CA GLU A 363 -8.10 5.66 -1.39
C GLU A 363 -8.18 7.02 -0.70
N GLN A 364 -7.40 8.00 -1.17
CA GLN A 364 -7.21 9.27 -0.50
C GLN A 364 -7.68 10.47 -1.30
N TRP A 365 -7.77 10.34 -2.63
CA TRP A 365 -8.07 11.48 -3.50
C TRP A 365 -9.52 11.86 -3.43
N LYS A 366 -9.75 13.12 -3.08
CA LYS A 366 -11.09 13.65 -2.81
C LYS A 366 -11.29 15.04 -3.35
N TRP A 367 -12.54 15.46 -3.39
CA TRP A 367 -12.90 16.83 -3.67
C TRP A 367 -12.46 17.75 -2.53
N LYS A 368 -12.05 18.98 -2.85
CA LYS A 368 -11.83 20.02 -1.86
C LYS A 368 -13.11 20.26 -1.07
N LYS A 369 -12.96 20.57 0.21
CA LYS A 369 -14.07 20.97 1.09
C LYS A 369 -14.02 22.47 1.29
N ASP A 370 -15.15 23.14 1.15
CA ASP A 370 -15.31 24.53 1.57
C ASP A 370 -15.28 24.60 3.10
N GLU A 371 -14.37 25.38 3.66
CA GLU A 371 -14.20 25.47 5.12
C GLU A 371 -15.37 26.16 5.84
N ARG A 372 -16.16 26.97 5.12
CA ARG A 372 -17.26 27.73 5.70
C ARG A 372 -18.59 26.97 5.66
N SER A 373 -18.93 26.40 4.48
CA SER A 373 -20.17 25.66 4.30
C SER A 373 -20.04 24.18 4.70
N GLY A 374 -18.84 23.61 4.65
CA GLY A 374 -18.60 22.19 4.84
C GLY A 374 -18.93 21.33 3.61
N ASP A 375 -19.35 21.94 2.49
CA ASP A 375 -19.70 21.26 1.25
C ASP A 375 -18.45 20.92 0.42
N TYR A 376 -18.55 19.86 -0.39
CA TYR A 376 -17.49 19.52 -1.32
C TYR A 376 -17.60 20.34 -2.61
N LEU A 377 -16.47 20.92 -3.02
CA LEU A 377 -16.35 21.67 -4.27
C LEU A 377 -16.10 20.70 -5.43
N ASP A 378 -16.48 21.08 -6.65
CA ASP A 378 -16.18 20.35 -7.90
C ASP A 378 -14.69 20.50 -8.31
N GLU A 379 -13.80 20.60 -7.36
CA GLU A 379 -12.36 20.75 -7.54
C GLU A 379 -11.61 19.70 -6.71
N PRO A 380 -10.75 18.86 -7.32
CA PRO A 380 -9.98 17.88 -6.57
C PRO A 380 -8.88 18.53 -5.73
N VAL A 381 -8.53 17.89 -4.62
CA VAL A 381 -7.35 18.27 -3.83
C VAL A 381 -6.09 18.02 -4.67
N PRO A 382 -5.24 19.03 -4.94
CA PRO A 382 -4.05 18.90 -5.77
C PRO A 382 -2.88 18.29 -4.97
N PHE A 383 -3.06 17.09 -4.46
CA PHE A 383 -2.08 16.41 -3.62
C PHE A 383 -2.28 14.90 -3.62
N PHE A 384 -1.20 14.15 -3.71
CA PHE A 384 -1.22 12.69 -3.84
C PHE A 384 -2.06 12.23 -5.04
N ASP A 385 -1.75 12.75 -6.21
CA ASP A 385 -2.49 12.48 -7.44
C ASP A 385 -1.57 12.22 -8.65
N ASP A 386 -0.31 11.88 -8.41
CA ASP A 386 0.70 11.64 -9.46
C ASP A 386 0.33 10.43 -10.34
N ALA A 387 0.01 9.28 -9.72
CA ALA A 387 -0.46 8.09 -10.44
C ALA A 387 -1.89 8.29 -10.98
N ILE A 388 -2.75 9.02 -10.27
CA ILE A 388 -4.08 9.42 -10.76
C ILE A 388 -3.96 10.34 -11.96
N ALA A 389 -3.00 11.26 -11.98
CA ALA A 389 -2.73 12.11 -13.15
C ALA A 389 -2.28 11.26 -14.34
N ALA A 390 -1.36 10.30 -14.12
CA ALA A 390 -0.97 9.34 -15.15
C ALA A 390 -2.17 8.51 -15.65
N LEU A 391 -3.07 8.06 -14.77
CA LEU A 391 -4.31 7.37 -15.14
C LEU A 391 -5.20 8.26 -16.03
N ARG A 392 -5.43 9.51 -15.61
CA ARG A 392 -6.24 10.49 -16.36
C ARG A 392 -5.64 10.81 -17.74
N TYR A 393 -4.32 10.91 -17.83
CA TYR A 393 -3.64 11.16 -19.10
C TYR A 393 -3.74 9.94 -20.02
N GLY A 394 -3.49 8.75 -19.50
CA GLY A 394 -3.47 7.53 -20.29
C GLY A 394 -4.79 7.20 -20.98
N ILE A 395 -5.94 7.64 -20.47
CA ILE A 395 -7.25 7.42 -21.09
C ILE A 395 -7.59 8.40 -22.21
N GLU A 396 -6.75 9.40 -22.44
CA GLU A 396 -7.07 10.53 -23.35
C GLU A 396 -7.48 10.09 -24.76
N GLY A 397 -6.79 9.08 -25.28
CA GLY A 397 -7.11 8.56 -26.63
C GLY A 397 -8.49 7.90 -26.72
N TRP A 398 -8.94 7.24 -25.67
CA TRP A 398 -10.26 6.59 -25.61
C TRP A 398 -11.36 7.62 -25.37
N ARG A 399 -11.12 8.55 -24.45
CA ARG A 399 -12.06 9.64 -24.15
C ARG A 399 -12.38 10.47 -25.39
N LYS A 400 -11.39 10.84 -26.19
CA LYS A 400 -11.59 11.59 -27.42
C LYS A 400 -12.36 10.80 -28.48
N LYS A 401 -12.11 9.50 -28.61
CA LYS A 401 -12.87 8.65 -29.56
C LYS A 401 -14.35 8.56 -29.19
N SER A 402 -14.68 8.45 -27.91
CA SER A 402 -16.08 8.41 -27.47
C SER A 402 -16.86 9.71 -27.73
N GLN A 403 -16.17 10.85 -27.82
CA GLN A 403 -16.80 12.14 -28.15
C GLN A 403 -17.18 12.30 -29.62
N TRP A 404 -16.62 11.48 -30.55
CA TRP A 404 -16.93 11.52 -31.98
C TRP A 404 -18.07 10.56 -32.35
N LEU A 405 -18.59 9.78 -31.42
CA LEU A 405 -19.67 8.81 -31.65
C LEU A 405 -21.05 9.33 -31.21
N TYR A 406 -21.14 10.55 -30.74
CA TYR A 406 -22.35 11.30 -30.42
C TYR A 406 -22.29 12.68 -31.09
#